data_d754631840c8285b0b845669633acb07
#
_entry.id   d754631840c8285b0b845669633acb07
#
_cell.length_a   1.000
_cell.length_b   1.000
_cell.length_c   1.000
_cell.angle_alpha   90.00
_cell.angle_beta   90.00
_cell.angle_gamma   90.00
#
_symmetry.space_group_name_H-M   'P 1'
#
loop_
_entity.id
_entity.type
_entity.pdbx_description
1 polymer ?
#
loop_
_entity_poly.entity_id
_entity_poly.type
_entity_poly.pdbx_seq_one_letter_code
_entity_poly.pdbx_strand_id
1 'polypeptide(L)'
;SMVAPEEFQNFKSFVKSRNGKISFAHKEQDLKSHGLQPAYEFGWNHTTLQALKVDKSWTYLQVAYPQPFDPELVMKQMERYREDIYWHHEMARMGGHVQIFALPLVKYKGYQAMYDLISELEQKDGCTIYDPHAYTIEDGGMKEIDSIQIDFKKLADPSGLMNPGKTRGWQPEMVNEQQ
;
A
#
# COMPACT_ATOMS: atom_id res chain seq x y z
N SER A 1 -11.03 -7.78 11.64
CA SER A 1 -10.76 -7.39 13.04
C SER A 1 -10.58 -8.63 13.90
N MET A 2 -9.62 -8.60 14.80
CA MET A 2 -9.51 -9.56 15.91
C MET A 2 -10.19 -8.92 17.13
N VAL A 3 -11.09 -9.67 17.75
CA VAL A 3 -11.86 -9.20 18.92
C VAL A 3 -11.78 -10.25 20.00
N ALA A 4 -11.50 -9.84 21.23
CA ALA A 4 -11.49 -10.73 22.39
C ALA A 4 -12.87 -11.40 22.55
N PRO A 5 -12.94 -12.69 22.92
CA PRO A 5 -14.21 -13.42 23.01
C PRO A 5 -15.24 -12.75 23.92
N GLU A 6 -14.81 -12.19 25.05
CA GLU A 6 -15.63 -11.48 26.02
C GLU A 6 -16.23 -10.18 25.47
N GLU A 7 -15.52 -9.52 24.54
CA GLU A 7 -15.94 -8.25 23.93
C GLU A 7 -16.74 -8.45 22.63
N PHE A 8 -16.88 -9.66 22.16
CA PHE A 8 -17.47 -9.91 20.84
C PHE A 8 -18.93 -9.44 20.73
N GLN A 9 -19.73 -9.58 21.79
CA GLN A 9 -21.12 -9.11 21.77
C GLN A 9 -21.21 -7.58 21.75
N ASN A 10 -20.33 -6.91 22.51
CA ASN A 10 -20.22 -5.45 22.51
C ASN A 10 -19.81 -4.94 21.14
N PHE A 11 -18.82 -5.57 20.51
CA PHE A 11 -18.40 -5.26 19.16
C PHE A 11 -19.53 -5.44 18.12
N LYS A 12 -20.28 -6.53 18.19
CA LYS A 12 -21.45 -6.75 17.31
C LYS A 12 -22.48 -5.64 17.45
N SER A 13 -22.79 -5.26 18.70
CA SER A 13 -23.74 -4.17 18.99
C SER A 13 -23.23 -2.83 18.44
N PHE A 14 -21.96 -2.55 18.62
CA PHE A 14 -21.32 -1.36 18.06
C PHE A 14 -21.41 -1.33 16.53
N VAL A 15 -21.03 -2.41 15.84
CA VAL A 15 -21.12 -2.50 14.37
C VAL A 15 -22.56 -2.26 13.89
N LYS A 16 -23.54 -2.88 14.56
CA LYS A 16 -24.96 -2.71 14.23
C LYS A 16 -25.43 -1.27 14.44
N SER A 17 -25.00 -0.62 15.52
CA SER A 17 -25.37 0.79 15.82
C SER A 17 -24.84 1.78 14.78
N ARG A 18 -23.83 1.37 14.01
CA ARG A 18 -23.24 2.15 12.90
C ARG A 18 -23.71 1.68 11.52
N ASN A 19 -24.83 0.95 11.44
CA ASN A 19 -25.36 0.35 10.21
C ASN A 19 -24.38 -0.60 9.51
N GLY A 20 -23.38 -1.10 10.25
CA GLY A 20 -22.43 -2.07 9.74
C GLY A 20 -22.98 -3.49 9.71
N LYS A 21 -22.41 -4.33 8.87
CA LYS A 21 -22.73 -5.75 8.75
C LYS A 21 -21.48 -6.60 9.01
N ILE A 22 -21.61 -7.63 9.82
CA ILE A 22 -20.59 -8.66 9.99
C ILE A 22 -20.88 -9.73 8.93
N SER A 23 -20.00 -9.83 7.93
CA SER A 23 -20.15 -10.78 6.83
C SER A 23 -19.79 -12.20 7.25
N PHE A 24 -18.77 -12.33 8.11
CA PHE A 24 -18.39 -13.59 8.69
C PHE A 24 -17.68 -13.40 10.05
N ALA A 25 -17.75 -14.41 10.93
CA ALA A 25 -17.02 -14.44 12.18
C ALA A 25 -16.73 -15.88 12.58
N HIS A 26 -15.47 -16.17 12.88
CA HIS A 26 -15.01 -17.47 13.33
C HIS A 26 -14.11 -17.32 14.55
N LYS A 27 -14.07 -18.37 15.38
CA LYS A 27 -13.05 -18.48 16.42
C LYS A 27 -11.71 -18.82 15.76
N GLU A 28 -10.62 -18.39 16.34
CA GLU A 28 -9.29 -18.64 15.79
C GLU A 28 -9.00 -20.14 15.60
N GLN A 29 -9.39 -20.95 16.56
CA GLN A 29 -9.22 -22.41 16.51
C GLN A 29 -9.97 -23.08 15.35
N ASP A 30 -11.02 -22.47 14.83
CA ASP A 30 -11.87 -23.04 13.78
C ASP A 30 -11.44 -22.59 12.37
N LEU A 31 -10.53 -21.61 12.26
CA LEU A 31 -10.12 -21.01 10.98
C LEU A 31 -9.56 -22.06 10.02
N LYS A 32 -8.69 -22.94 10.51
CA LYS A 32 -8.06 -23.97 9.69
C LYS A 32 -9.07 -24.96 9.09
N SER A 33 -10.11 -25.33 9.82
CA SER A 33 -11.17 -26.23 9.32
C SER A 33 -12.03 -25.57 8.21
N HIS A 34 -12.04 -24.25 8.15
CA HIS A 34 -12.69 -23.45 7.10
C HIS A 34 -11.75 -23.04 5.96
N GLY A 35 -10.53 -23.59 5.92
CA GLY A 35 -9.54 -23.25 4.90
C GLY A 35 -9.01 -21.80 5.02
N LEU A 36 -9.17 -21.19 6.18
CA LEU A 36 -8.72 -19.83 6.46
C LEU A 36 -7.41 -19.82 7.22
N GLN A 37 -6.60 -18.82 6.98
CA GLN A 37 -5.37 -18.58 7.74
C GLN A 37 -5.70 -17.85 9.05
N PRO A 38 -4.80 -17.92 10.07
CA PRO A 38 -4.92 -17.12 11.28
C PRO A 38 -5.02 -15.62 10.95
N ALA A 39 -5.80 -14.89 11.75
CA ALA A 39 -6.08 -13.48 11.46
C ALA A 39 -4.82 -12.60 11.44
N TYR A 40 -3.78 -12.96 12.19
CA TYR A 40 -2.50 -12.23 12.20
C TYR A 40 -1.72 -12.37 10.88
N GLU A 41 -1.93 -13.46 10.13
CA GLU A 41 -1.31 -13.64 8.81
C GLU A 41 -1.81 -12.59 7.79
N PHE A 42 -3.04 -12.12 7.96
CA PHE A 42 -3.57 -11.04 7.10
C PHE A 42 -2.95 -9.68 7.39
N GLY A 43 -2.32 -9.49 8.54
CA GLY A 43 -1.56 -8.29 8.85
C GLY A 43 -0.21 -8.24 8.13
N TRP A 44 0.35 -9.38 7.78
CA TRP A 44 1.64 -9.51 7.07
C TRP A 44 1.46 -9.75 5.57
N ASN A 45 0.46 -10.54 5.21
CA ASN A 45 0.14 -10.82 3.83
C ASN A 45 -0.91 -9.82 3.37
N HIS A 46 -0.49 -8.83 2.63
CA HIS A 46 -1.40 -7.88 2.02
C HIS A 46 -2.52 -8.63 1.29
N THR A 47 -3.74 -8.47 1.76
CA THR A 47 -4.95 -9.07 1.16
C THR A 47 -5.05 -8.76 -0.33
N THR A 48 -4.54 -7.61 -0.74
CA THR A 48 -4.32 -7.16 -2.11
C THR A 48 -3.65 -8.23 -2.97
N LEU A 49 -2.53 -8.80 -2.51
CA LEU A 49 -1.78 -9.82 -3.27
C LEU A 49 -2.58 -11.12 -3.44
N GLN A 50 -3.45 -11.47 -2.50
CA GLN A 50 -4.32 -12.63 -2.64
C GLN A 50 -5.38 -12.42 -3.73
N ALA A 51 -5.94 -11.22 -3.84
CA ALA A 51 -6.89 -10.87 -4.88
C ALA A 51 -6.27 -10.97 -6.29
N LEU A 52 -5.02 -10.56 -6.47
CA LEU A 52 -4.29 -10.66 -7.74
C LEU A 52 -4.07 -12.11 -8.20
N LYS A 53 -4.05 -13.07 -7.28
CA LYS A 53 -3.99 -14.49 -7.63
C LYS A 53 -5.30 -15.00 -8.22
N VAL A 54 -6.41 -14.41 -7.81
CA VAL A 54 -7.76 -14.80 -8.25
C VAL A 54 -8.09 -14.17 -9.60
N ASP A 55 -7.79 -12.88 -9.75
CA ASP A 55 -8.11 -12.15 -10.98
C ASP A 55 -6.94 -11.22 -11.36
N LYS A 56 -6.28 -11.55 -12.47
CA LYS A 56 -5.13 -10.81 -13.01
C LYS A 56 -5.50 -9.52 -13.75
N SER A 57 -6.78 -9.20 -13.88
CA SER A 57 -7.23 -7.91 -14.41
C SER A 57 -7.05 -6.75 -13.42
N TRP A 58 -6.73 -7.07 -12.18
CA TRP A 58 -6.42 -6.11 -11.13
C TRP A 58 -4.93 -5.92 -10.97
N THR A 59 -4.55 -4.74 -10.55
CA THR A 59 -3.22 -4.38 -10.06
C THR A 59 -3.38 -3.64 -8.74
N TYR A 60 -2.32 -3.07 -8.19
CA TYR A 60 -2.39 -2.29 -6.96
C TYR A 60 -1.44 -1.10 -6.99
N LEU A 61 -1.73 -0.13 -6.14
CA LEU A 61 -0.86 0.99 -5.82
C LEU A 61 -0.57 1.00 -4.33
N GLN A 62 0.38 1.82 -3.92
CA GLN A 62 0.61 2.17 -2.53
C GLN A 62 0.42 3.68 -2.40
N VAL A 63 -0.49 4.08 -1.56
CA VAL A 63 -0.95 5.46 -1.42
C VAL A 63 -0.75 5.93 0.01
N ALA A 64 -0.13 7.09 0.22
CA ALA A 64 -0.17 7.80 1.49
C ALA A 64 -1.08 9.02 1.35
N TYR A 65 -2.01 9.16 2.28
CA TYR A 65 -2.94 10.31 2.30
C TYR A 65 -2.25 11.56 2.85
N PRO A 66 -2.67 12.76 2.40
CA PRO A 66 -2.15 14.02 2.94
C PRO A 66 -2.48 14.18 4.42
N GLN A 67 -1.70 15.01 5.08
CA GLN A 67 -1.94 15.43 6.47
C GLN A 67 -2.42 16.91 6.50
N PRO A 68 -3.33 17.26 7.43
CA PRO A 68 -4.02 16.38 8.38
C PRO A 68 -5.00 15.42 7.68
N PHE A 69 -5.28 14.28 8.31
CA PHE A 69 -6.21 13.29 7.77
C PHE A 69 -7.60 13.89 7.54
N ASP A 70 -8.10 13.75 6.31
CA ASP A 70 -9.45 14.16 5.90
C ASP A 70 -10.29 12.92 5.54
N PRO A 71 -11.26 12.52 6.38
CA PRO A 71 -12.15 11.41 6.07
C PRO A 71 -13.08 11.71 4.88
N GLU A 72 -13.36 12.97 4.58
CA GLU A 72 -14.20 13.32 3.43
C GLU A 72 -13.49 13.03 2.11
N LEU A 73 -12.16 13.24 2.06
CA LEU A 73 -11.38 12.88 0.89
C LEU A 73 -11.49 11.38 0.59
N VAL A 74 -11.36 10.54 1.64
CA VAL A 74 -11.51 9.09 1.50
C VAL A 74 -12.89 8.73 0.93
N MET A 75 -13.95 9.31 1.48
CA MET A 75 -15.32 9.06 1.03
C MET A 75 -15.53 9.52 -0.42
N LYS A 76 -15.00 10.68 -0.80
CA LYS A 76 -15.06 11.20 -2.18
C LYS A 76 -14.34 10.27 -3.17
N GLN A 77 -13.17 9.74 -2.80
CA GLN A 77 -12.44 8.79 -3.63
C GLN A 77 -13.21 7.48 -3.77
N MET A 78 -13.73 6.93 -2.67
CA MET A 78 -14.55 5.71 -2.72
C MET A 78 -15.78 5.88 -3.60
N GLU A 79 -16.39 7.05 -3.64
CA GLU A 79 -17.51 7.33 -4.53
C GLU A 79 -17.07 7.52 -5.99
N ARG A 80 -15.98 8.24 -6.22
CA ARG A 80 -15.44 8.53 -7.56
C ARG A 80 -15.03 7.26 -8.31
N TYR A 81 -14.45 6.29 -7.62
CA TYR A 81 -13.83 5.11 -8.23
C TYR A 81 -14.57 3.79 -7.92
N ARG A 82 -15.82 3.83 -7.56
CA ARG A 82 -16.66 2.72 -7.06
C ARG A 82 -16.37 1.34 -7.63
N GLU A 83 -16.28 1.22 -8.94
CA GLU A 83 -16.16 -0.06 -9.65
C GLU A 83 -14.74 -0.35 -10.13
N ASP A 84 -13.90 0.66 -10.09
CA ASP A 84 -12.54 0.60 -10.60
C ASP A 84 -11.49 0.40 -9.51
N ILE A 85 -11.83 0.72 -8.26
CA ILE A 85 -10.90 0.61 -7.12
C ILE A 85 -11.60 0.00 -5.90
N TYR A 86 -10.99 -1.06 -5.37
CA TYR A 86 -11.31 -1.55 -4.03
C TYR A 86 -10.25 -1.05 -3.05
N TRP A 87 -10.69 -0.21 -2.13
CA TRP A 87 -9.82 0.44 -1.16
C TRP A 87 -9.52 -0.47 0.01
N HIS A 88 -8.24 -0.63 0.32
CA HIS A 88 -7.75 -1.23 1.55
C HIS A 88 -6.96 -0.17 2.31
N HIS A 89 -7.50 0.32 3.41
CA HIS A 89 -6.88 1.36 4.23
C HIS A 89 -6.17 0.75 5.42
N GLU A 90 -4.97 1.23 5.68
CA GLU A 90 -4.15 0.91 6.84
C GLU A 90 -3.86 2.18 7.62
N MET A 91 -3.91 2.09 8.93
CA MET A 91 -3.67 3.23 9.81
C MET A 91 -2.44 2.96 10.66
N ALA A 92 -1.46 3.85 10.58
CA ALA A 92 -0.24 3.75 11.36
C ALA A 92 -0.01 5.04 12.17
N ARG A 93 0.60 4.90 13.34
CA ARG A 93 1.07 6.06 14.09
C ARG A 93 2.51 6.38 13.67
N MET A 94 2.69 7.55 13.09
CA MET A 94 3.99 8.05 12.64
C MET A 94 4.20 9.49 13.12
N GLY A 95 5.34 9.78 13.75
CA GLY A 95 5.67 11.13 14.20
C GLY A 95 4.64 11.76 15.18
N GLY A 96 3.92 10.94 15.95
CA GLY A 96 2.86 11.41 16.86
C GLY A 96 1.47 11.60 16.23
N HIS A 97 1.35 11.42 14.92
CA HIS A 97 0.09 11.56 14.16
C HIS A 97 -0.41 10.20 13.66
N VAL A 98 -1.70 10.12 13.35
CA VAL A 98 -2.26 8.99 12.61
C VAL A 98 -2.07 9.27 11.12
N GLN A 99 -1.28 8.43 10.47
CA GLN A 99 -1.11 8.43 9.02
C GLN A 99 -2.01 7.35 8.42
N ILE A 100 -2.73 7.70 7.37
CA ILE A 100 -3.49 6.74 6.59
C ILE A 100 -2.69 6.39 5.35
N PHE A 101 -2.54 5.09 5.14
CA PHE A 101 -2.04 4.49 3.92
C PHE A 101 -3.16 3.70 3.26
N ALA A 102 -3.06 3.49 1.97
CA ALA A 102 -3.93 2.57 1.27
C ALA A 102 -3.12 1.66 0.33
N LEU A 103 -3.61 0.45 0.19
CA LEU A 103 -3.16 -0.54 -0.79
C LEU A 103 -4.35 -0.88 -1.70
N PRO A 104 -4.81 0.09 -2.51
CA PRO A 104 -5.98 -0.12 -3.34
C PRO A 104 -5.72 -1.17 -4.42
N LEU A 105 -6.69 -2.06 -4.62
CA LEU A 105 -6.80 -2.85 -5.82
C LEU A 105 -7.36 -1.96 -6.92
N VAL A 106 -6.64 -1.85 -8.01
CA VAL A 106 -7.00 -1.01 -9.16
C VAL A 106 -7.27 -1.90 -10.37
N LYS A 107 -8.41 -1.71 -11.03
CA LYS A 107 -8.71 -2.40 -12.27
C LYS A 107 -7.78 -1.89 -13.37
N TYR A 108 -6.95 -2.77 -13.91
CA TYR A 108 -5.97 -2.38 -14.92
C TYR A 108 -6.62 -2.15 -16.26
N LYS A 109 -6.60 -0.92 -16.73
CA LYS A 109 -7.16 -0.47 -18.02
C LYS A 109 -6.08 0.00 -19.01
N GLY A 110 -4.83 -0.38 -18.77
CA GLY A 110 -3.69 0.01 -19.57
C GLY A 110 -2.83 1.10 -18.91
N TYR A 111 -1.65 1.31 -19.50
CA TYR A 111 -0.64 2.19 -18.95
C TYR A 111 -1.12 3.64 -18.79
N GLN A 112 -1.75 4.21 -19.84
CA GLN A 112 -2.21 5.59 -19.82
C GLN A 112 -3.26 5.83 -18.73
N ALA A 113 -4.23 4.91 -18.60
CA ALA A 113 -5.25 5.02 -17.57
C ALA A 113 -4.65 4.95 -16.14
N MET A 114 -3.60 4.16 -15.96
CA MET A 114 -2.88 4.09 -14.68
C MET A 114 -2.12 5.39 -14.41
N TYR A 115 -1.44 5.93 -15.41
CA TYR A 115 -0.75 7.21 -15.30
C TYR A 115 -1.70 8.36 -14.97
N ASP A 116 -2.85 8.42 -15.63
CA ASP A 116 -3.88 9.45 -15.38
C ASP A 116 -4.43 9.33 -13.96
N LEU A 117 -4.68 8.10 -13.48
CA LEU A 117 -5.11 7.84 -12.11
C LEU A 117 -4.06 8.32 -11.08
N ILE A 118 -2.79 7.95 -11.27
CA ILE A 118 -1.69 8.39 -10.40
C ILE A 118 -1.62 9.92 -10.37
N SER A 119 -1.63 10.56 -11.54
CA SER A 119 -1.62 12.02 -11.64
C SER A 119 -2.81 12.68 -10.94
N GLU A 120 -4.00 12.10 -11.05
CA GLU A 120 -5.19 12.62 -10.37
C GLU A 120 -5.05 12.50 -8.85
N LEU A 121 -4.63 11.35 -8.34
CA LEU A 121 -4.43 11.14 -6.91
C LEU A 121 -3.37 12.06 -6.32
N GLU A 122 -2.27 12.32 -7.05
CA GLU A 122 -1.20 13.21 -6.61
C GLU A 122 -1.60 14.69 -6.69
N GLN A 123 -2.07 15.13 -7.85
CA GLN A 123 -2.25 16.57 -8.12
C GLN A 123 -3.57 17.11 -7.57
N LYS A 124 -4.63 16.31 -7.61
CA LYS A 124 -5.97 16.76 -7.20
C LYS A 124 -6.26 16.41 -5.75
N ASP A 125 -5.86 15.23 -5.32
CA ASP A 125 -6.16 14.71 -3.99
C ASP A 125 -5.00 14.90 -3.00
N GLY A 126 -3.81 15.33 -3.47
CA GLY A 126 -2.63 15.56 -2.64
C GLY A 126 -2.03 14.29 -2.02
N CYS A 127 -2.35 13.13 -2.58
CA CYS A 127 -1.78 11.86 -2.12
C CYS A 127 -0.33 11.71 -2.58
N THR A 128 0.46 10.96 -1.82
CA THR A 128 1.77 10.48 -2.29
C THR A 128 1.60 9.05 -2.78
N ILE A 129 2.03 8.80 -4.02
CA ILE A 129 1.95 7.48 -4.63
C ILE A 129 3.33 6.84 -4.63
N TYR A 130 3.42 5.65 -4.02
CA TYR A 130 4.58 4.77 -4.08
C TYR A 130 4.28 3.70 -5.12
N ASP A 131 4.67 3.94 -6.38
CA ASP A 131 4.40 3.01 -7.46
C ASP A 131 5.33 1.78 -7.34
N PRO A 132 4.82 0.60 -6.98
CA PRO A 132 5.64 -0.61 -6.85
C PRO A 132 6.08 -1.19 -8.20
N HIS A 133 5.54 -0.68 -9.30
CA HIS A 133 5.85 -1.13 -10.66
C HIS A 133 6.95 -0.29 -11.31
N ALA A 134 7.37 0.81 -10.67
CA ALA A 134 8.47 1.62 -11.16
C ALA A 134 9.80 0.86 -11.05
N TYR A 135 10.69 1.08 -12.04
CA TYR A 135 11.97 0.39 -12.05
C TYR A 135 12.95 0.97 -11.04
N THR A 136 13.02 2.29 -10.94
CA THR A 136 13.92 2.99 -10.01
C THR A 136 13.15 3.52 -8.79
N ILE A 137 13.84 3.72 -7.67
CA ILE A 137 13.25 4.28 -6.44
C ILE A 137 12.75 5.70 -6.69
N GLU A 138 13.48 6.46 -7.50
CA GLU A 138 13.13 7.84 -7.85
C GLU A 138 11.82 7.91 -8.64
N ASP A 139 11.56 6.94 -9.53
CA ASP A 139 10.31 6.87 -10.29
C ASP A 139 9.13 6.37 -9.43
N GLY A 140 9.42 5.64 -8.36
CA GLY A 140 8.44 5.00 -7.49
C GLY A 140 7.81 5.88 -6.42
N GLY A 141 7.97 7.21 -6.49
CA GLY A 141 7.40 8.15 -5.54
C GLY A 141 8.39 8.72 -4.53
N MET A 142 9.58 8.14 -4.40
CA MET A 142 10.67 8.76 -3.61
C MET A 142 11.23 9.99 -4.30
N LYS A 143 11.15 10.08 -5.63
CA LYS A 143 11.56 11.16 -6.54
C LYS A 143 13.05 11.50 -6.50
N GLU A 144 13.65 11.53 -5.31
CA GLU A 144 15.08 11.77 -5.10
C GLU A 144 15.62 10.84 -4.02
N ILE A 145 16.87 10.44 -4.18
CA ILE A 145 17.65 9.79 -3.12
C ILE A 145 18.70 10.79 -2.68
N ASP A 146 18.83 11.01 -1.37
CA ASP A 146 19.81 11.94 -0.85
C ASP A 146 21.26 11.44 -1.02
N SER A 147 22.22 12.38 -0.97
CA SER A 147 23.63 12.07 -1.16
C SER A 147 24.17 11.12 -0.09
N ILE A 148 23.63 11.15 1.12
CA ILE A 148 24.06 10.28 2.23
C ILE A 148 23.73 8.83 1.90
N GLN A 149 22.54 8.57 1.36
CA GLN A 149 22.13 7.22 0.93
C GLN A 149 23.00 6.74 -0.24
N ILE A 150 23.29 7.60 -1.21
CA ILE A 150 24.17 7.27 -2.33
C ILE A 150 25.60 6.97 -1.86
N ASP A 151 26.16 7.79 -1.00
CA ASP A 151 27.51 7.59 -0.48
C ASP A 151 27.60 6.33 0.39
N PHE A 152 26.57 6.03 1.18
CA PHE A 152 26.48 4.77 1.88
C PHE A 152 26.40 3.58 0.93
N LYS A 153 25.62 3.68 -0.15
CA LYS A 153 25.56 2.62 -1.16
C LYS A 153 26.90 2.36 -1.82
N LYS A 154 27.66 3.40 -2.18
CA LYS A 154 29.02 3.27 -2.73
C LYS A 154 29.95 2.55 -1.77
N LEU A 155 29.84 2.87 -0.48
CA LEU A 155 30.66 2.26 0.58
C LEU A 155 30.28 0.80 0.83
N ALA A 156 28.97 0.53 0.98
CA ALA A 156 28.48 -0.78 1.37
C ALA A 156 28.37 -1.78 0.23
N ASP A 157 28.24 -1.29 -1.00
CA ASP A 157 28.05 -2.09 -2.21
C ASP A 157 28.90 -1.55 -3.38
N PRO A 158 30.23 -1.52 -3.24
CA PRO A 158 31.11 -0.92 -4.26
C PRO A 158 31.04 -1.61 -5.64
N SER A 159 30.62 -2.87 -5.66
CA SER A 159 30.44 -3.63 -6.90
C SER A 159 29.04 -3.55 -7.50
N GLY A 160 28.10 -2.84 -6.86
CA GLY A 160 26.72 -2.66 -7.35
C GLY A 160 25.89 -3.94 -7.45
N LEU A 161 26.18 -4.94 -6.58
CA LEU A 161 25.51 -6.25 -6.63
C LEU A 161 24.14 -6.24 -5.92
N MET A 162 23.93 -5.31 -4.99
CA MET A 162 22.70 -5.19 -4.24
C MET A 162 21.73 -4.25 -4.98
N ASN A 163 20.56 -4.80 -5.38
CA ASN A 163 19.54 -4.03 -6.09
C ASN A 163 20.09 -3.26 -7.31
N PRO A 164 20.74 -3.93 -8.28
CA PRO A 164 21.35 -3.26 -9.42
C PRO A 164 20.31 -2.50 -10.23
N GLY A 165 20.65 -1.28 -10.65
CA GLY A 165 19.80 -0.43 -11.47
C GLY A 165 18.59 0.19 -10.74
N LYS A 166 18.48 0.05 -9.41
CA LYS A 166 17.34 0.56 -8.65
C LYS A 166 17.47 2.01 -8.19
N THR A 167 18.59 2.64 -8.45
CA THR A 167 18.81 4.08 -8.24
C THR A 167 19.54 4.69 -9.42
N ARG A 168 19.13 5.91 -9.80
CA ARG A 168 19.82 6.71 -10.83
C ARG A 168 21.06 7.40 -10.28
N GLY A 169 21.11 7.62 -8.98
CA GLY A 169 22.19 8.38 -8.34
C GLY A 169 23.55 7.69 -8.35
N TRP A 170 23.59 6.37 -8.56
CA TRP A 170 24.83 5.61 -8.66
C TRP A 170 24.65 4.29 -9.41
N GLN A 171 25.58 4.04 -10.34
CA GLN A 171 25.72 2.80 -11.09
C GLN A 171 27.20 2.39 -11.08
N PRO A 172 27.54 1.09 -11.01
CA PRO A 172 28.93 0.60 -10.96
C PRO A 172 29.79 1.05 -12.15
N GLU A 173 29.18 1.20 -13.31
CA GLU A 173 29.85 1.61 -14.54
C GLU A 173 30.38 3.05 -14.46
N MET A 174 29.78 3.91 -13.64
CA MET A 174 30.26 5.28 -13.40
C MET A 174 31.62 5.33 -12.67
N VAL A 175 32.04 4.24 -12.04
CA VAL A 175 33.31 4.16 -11.33
C VAL A 175 34.48 3.93 -12.29
N ASN A 176 34.21 3.27 -13.44
CA ASN A 176 35.24 2.91 -14.41
C ASN A 176 35.61 4.04 -15.38
N GLU A 177 34.81 5.11 -15.46
CA GLU A 177 35.11 6.24 -16.37
C GLU A 177 36.01 7.33 -15.71
N GLN A 178 36.37 7.16 -14.41
CA GLN A 178 37.20 8.14 -13.68
C GLN A 178 38.59 7.61 -13.30
N GLN A 179 39.01 6.43 -13.82
CA GLN A 179 40.37 5.91 -13.73
C GLN A 179 41.04 5.97 -15.10
#